data_e2cd0058435d32b4e7d2b7583bf80860
#
_entry.id   e2cd0058435d32b4e7d2b7583bf80860
#
_cell.length_a   1.000
_cell.length_b   1.000
_cell.length_c   1.000
_cell.angle_alpha   90.00
_cell.angle_beta   90.00
_cell.angle_gamma   90.00
#
_symmetry.space_group_name_H-M   'P 1'
#
loop_
_entity.id
_entity.type
_entity.pdbx_description
1 polymer ?
#
loop_
_entity_poly.entity_id
_entity_poly.type
_entity_poly.pdbx_seq_one_letter_code
_entity_poly.pdbx_strand_id
1 'polypeptide(L)'
;MQVLKGHFDIVRFLVQIDDLRFASAGDDGLVLIWNVETGDCLLELRCHTQQITAMTSYSFIRGRNAHAALITASSDRTLSLWDPDSGNRVQNISDLQSSVKCLLVLVRLDVWLSGGNELCVWNRDFELQCKTVHHSDAGISAMVELPKNFIAAAMDKEIVIFKLSLSGSDIVVMAMRHLADHQDTIHSLISINDGLFASGSHIGELIIWDSVDWTIQAYEHILWEEPAGDSQSEVKLKQIERSIQHMSSDGEYIVAAVGSGLYVFNVLMKSVVAYRKMAHDSNVLHTMLQEDGRLMSCSEDGSVRLWELQDLPLPAEPASSGFFGMFGTFGRSGKQTGPPAKKMPEIPGLRSLELIGDLIGHSGAVQMFLSFKEKGLVTCSTDHLLIIWKDGELQSQLRSLAVFQKLEENQKL
;
A
#
# COMPACT_ATOMS: atom_id res chain seq x y z
N MET A 1 -13.12 -14.47 14.62
CA MET A 1 -12.96 -14.64 13.19
C MET A 1 -14.29 -15.05 12.58
N GLN A 2 -14.77 -14.34 11.58
CA GLN A 2 -16.02 -14.63 10.87
C GLN A 2 -15.75 -14.66 9.36
N VAL A 3 -16.14 -15.76 8.71
CA VAL A 3 -15.94 -15.95 7.26
C VAL A 3 -17.22 -15.56 6.54
N LEU A 4 -17.12 -14.66 5.56
CA LEU A 4 -18.23 -14.19 4.75
C LEU A 4 -18.14 -14.80 3.35
N LYS A 5 -19.28 -15.28 2.86
CA LYS A 5 -19.43 -15.92 1.54
C LYS A 5 -20.46 -15.15 0.72
N GLY A 6 -20.17 -14.94 -0.55
CA GLY A 6 -21.09 -14.24 -1.46
C GLY A 6 -20.50 -14.03 -2.85
N HIS A 7 -19.19 -13.87 -2.96
CA HIS A 7 -18.49 -13.79 -4.24
C HIS A 7 -18.24 -15.17 -4.85
N PHE A 8 -18.17 -15.22 -6.18
CA PHE A 8 -17.93 -16.44 -6.95
C PHE A 8 -16.56 -16.47 -7.63
N ASP A 9 -15.82 -15.38 -7.54
CA ASP A 9 -14.49 -15.21 -8.09
C ASP A 9 -13.65 -14.34 -7.16
N ILE A 10 -12.40 -14.04 -7.54
CA ILE A 10 -11.42 -13.28 -6.78
C ILE A 10 -12.00 -11.97 -6.26
N VAL A 11 -11.89 -11.72 -4.97
CA VAL A 11 -12.27 -10.43 -4.37
C VAL A 11 -11.03 -9.53 -4.30
N ARG A 12 -11.08 -8.39 -5.01
CA ARG A 12 -9.93 -7.51 -5.17
C ARG A 12 -10.01 -6.22 -4.36
N PHE A 13 -11.22 -5.72 -4.14
CA PHE A 13 -11.42 -4.39 -3.59
C PHE A 13 -12.28 -4.43 -2.33
N LEU A 14 -11.86 -3.64 -1.35
CA LEU A 14 -12.61 -3.31 -0.16
C LEU A 14 -12.67 -1.79 -0.03
N VAL A 15 -13.84 -1.25 0.21
CA VAL A 15 -14.01 0.20 0.43
C VAL A 15 -14.93 0.41 1.63
N GLN A 16 -14.50 1.25 2.56
CA GLN A 16 -15.32 1.66 3.68
C GLN A 16 -16.39 2.64 3.20
N ILE A 17 -17.65 2.38 3.55
CA ILE A 17 -18.78 3.26 3.28
C ILE A 17 -19.01 4.21 4.47
N ASP A 18 -19.07 3.61 5.65
CA ASP A 18 -19.22 4.33 6.94
C ASP A 18 -18.60 3.49 8.09
N ASP A 19 -18.88 3.86 9.32
CA ASP A 19 -18.30 3.19 10.50
C ASP A 19 -18.80 1.75 10.72
N LEU A 20 -19.85 1.32 10.01
CA LEU A 20 -20.47 0.00 10.16
C LEU A 20 -20.47 -0.81 8.86
N ARG A 21 -20.32 -0.15 7.72
CA ARG A 21 -20.50 -0.80 6.42
C ARG A 21 -19.27 -0.70 5.53
N PHE A 22 -19.05 -1.74 4.78
CA PHE A 22 -18.06 -1.76 3.70
C PHE A 22 -18.62 -2.42 2.46
N ALA A 23 -18.05 -2.08 1.32
CA ALA A 23 -18.28 -2.74 0.05
C ALA A 23 -17.12 -3.65 -0.31
N SER A 24 -17.41 -4.80 -0.90
CA SER A 24 -16.45 -5.69 -1.55
C SER A 24 -16.77 -5.85 -3.02
N ALA A 25 -15.74 -5.99 -3.86
CA ALA A 25 -15.89 -6.17 -5.30
C ALA A 25 -14.76 -7.01 -5.88
N GLY A 26 -15.02 -7.68 -6.99
CA GLY A 26 -14.06 -8.61 -7.57
C GLY A 26 -14.27 -8.93 -9.05
N ASP A 27 -13.65 -10.04 -9.44
CA ASP A 27 -13.61 -10.50 -10.83
C ASP A 27 -14.96 -11.05 -11.32
N ASP A 28 -15.86 -11.39 -10.39
CA ASP A 28 -17.24 -11.80 -10.70
C ASP A 28 -18.16 -10.65 -11.14
N GLY A 29 -17.67 -9.40 -11.13
CA GLY A 29 -18.45 -8.22 -11.47
C GLY A 29 -19.51 -7.82 -10.43
N LEU A 30 -19.54 -8.53 -9.29
CA LEU A 30 -20.44 -8.23 -8.18
C LEU A 30 -19.84 -7.17 -7.25
N VAL A 31 -20.75 -6.40 -6.64
CA VAL A 31 -20.43 -5.55 -5.50
C VAL A 31 -21.38 -5.92 -4.37
N LEU A 32 -20.83 -6.28 -3.21
CA LEU A 32 -21.59 -6.65 -2.03
C LEU A 32 -21.36 -5.65 -0.91
N ILE A 33 -22.44 -5.24 -0.24
CA ILE A 33 -22.37 -4.34 0.93
C ILE A 33 -22.61 -5.16 2.19
N TRP A 34 -21.72 -5.03 3.14
CA TRP A 34 -21.66 -5.82 4.36
C TRP A 34 -21.71 -4.95 5.61
N ASN A 35 -22.28 -5.51 6.68
CA ASN A 35 -22.15 -4.96 8.01
C ASN A 35 -20.95 -5.60 8.73
N VAL A 36 -19.98 -4.77 9.20
CA VAL A 36 -18.75 -5.27 9.83
C VAL A 36 -18.99 -5.89 11.21
N GLU A 37 -20.04 -5.48 11.92
CA GLU A 37 -20.33 -6.01 13.26
C GLU A 37 -21.03 -7.37 13.22
N THR A 38 -22.04 -7.50 12.33
CA THR A 38 -22.82 -8.73 12.23
C THR A 38 -22.26 -9.71 11.20
N GLY A 39 -21.56 -9.22 10.19
CA GLY A 39 -21.11 -10.00 9.04
C GLY A 39 -22.20 -10.31 8.03
N ASP A 40 -23.36 -9.65 8.14
CA ASP A 40 -24.47 -9.85 7.21
C ASP A 40 -24.19 -9.14 5.90
N CYS A 41 -24.53 -9.80 4.78
CA CYS A 41 -24.63 -9.17 3.48
C CYS A 41 -25.94 -8.36 3.44
N LEU A 42 -25.80 -7.04 3.40
CA LEU A 42 -26.94 -6.14 3.40
C LEU A 42 -27.53 -5.96 2.01
N LEU A 43 -26.68 -5.83 1.01
CA LEU A 43 -27.07 -5.56 -0.38
C LEU A 43 -26.15 -6.25 -1.36
N GLU A 44 -26.74 -6.64 -2.49
CA GLU A 44 -26.05 -7.20 -3.64
C GLU A 44 -26.33 -6.31 -4.86
N LEU A 45 -25.28 -5.70 -5.42
CA LEU A 45 -25.35 -4.75 -6.51
C LEU A 45 -24.88 -5.44 -7.79
N ARG A 46 -25.81 -5.75 -8.70
CA ARG A 46 -25.55 -6.45 -9.97
C ARG A 46 -25.73 -5.51 -11.16
N CYS A 47 -24.67 -5.29 -11.89
CA CYS A 47 -24.72 -4.42 -13.07
C CYS A 47 -23.57 -4.68 -14.04
N HIS A 48 -22.38 -4.88 -13.52
CA HIS A 48 -21.21 -5.08 -14.36
C HIS A 48 -21.18 -6.49 -14.93
N THR A 49 -20.75 -6.60 -16.18
CA THR A 49 -20.65 -7.88 -16.91
C THR A 49 -19.25 -8.47 -16.92
N GLN A 50 -18.28 -7.72 -16.40
CA GLN A 50 -16.87 -8.12 -16.27
C GLN A 50 -16.32 -7.67 -14.92
N GLN A 51 -15.07 -8.04 -14.67
CA GLN A 51 -14.37 -7.73 -13.42
C GLN A 51 -14.40 -6.23 -13.08
N ILE A 52 -14.51 -5.95 -11.79
CA ILE A 52 -14.37 -4.59 -11.25
C ILE A 52 -12.88 -4.21 -11.30
N THR A 53 -12.61 -3.03 -11.82
CA THR A 53 -11.24 -2.50 -11.99
C THR A 53 -10.88 -1.41 -11.01
N ALA A 54 -11.89 -0.69 -10.48
CA ALA A 54 -11.72 0.29 -9.42
C ALA A 54 -13.03 0.49 -8.66
N MET A 55 -12.93 0.83 -7.37
CA MET A 55 -14.06 1.14 -6.52
C MET A 55 -13.67 2.22 -5.50
N THR A 56 -14.57 3.18 -5.26
CA THR A 56 -14.37 4.19 -4.22
C THR A 56 -15.70 4.63 -3.63
N SER A 57 -15.70 5.09 -2.38
CA SER A 57 -16.84 5.75 -1.75
C SER A 57 -16.70 7.26 -1.89
N TYR A 58 -17.83 7.92 -2.08
CA TYR A 58 -17.93 9.37 -2.16
C TYR A 58 -18.95 9.87 -1.16
N SER A 59 -18.50 10.60 -0.13
CA SER A 59 -19.38 11.18 0.88
C SER A 59 -19.61 12.67 0.58
N PHE A 60 -20.85 13.09 0.55
CA PHE A 60 -21.23 14.47 0.26
C PHE A 60 -22.38 14.93 1.17
N ILE A 61 -22.48 16.23 1.36
CA ILE A 61 -23.55 16.83 2.16
C ILE A 61 -24.64 17.36 1.22
N ARG A 62 -25.87 16.88 1.40
CA ARG A 62 -27.04 17.40 0.69
C ARG A 62 -28.05 17.92 1.72
N GLY A 63 -28.21 19.24 1.82
CA GLY A 63 -29.00 19.86 2.86
C GLY A 63 -28.37 19.73 4.25
N ARG A 64 -29.04 19.05 5.18
CA ARG A 64 -28.54 18.79 6.55
C ARG A 64 -28.02 17.38 6.74
N ASN A 65 -28.12 16.52 5.74
CA ASN A 65 -27.77 15.12 5.83
C ASN A 65 -26.49 14.83 5.07
N ALA A 66 -25.63 14.00 5.66
CA ALA A 66 -24.53 13.37 4.98
C ALA A 66 -25.06 12.17 4.16
N HIS A 67 -24.67 12.09 2.92
CA HIS A 67 -25.00 10.98 2.01
C HIS A 67 -23.69 10.32 1.58
N ALA A 68 -23.75 9.04 1.37
CA ALA A 68 -22.68 8.30 0.74
C ALA A 68 -23.11 7.84 -0.65
N ALA A 69 -22.19 7.77 -1.57
CA ALA A 69 -22.35 7.12 -2.86
C ALA A 69 -21.20 6.15 -3.05
N LEU A 70 -21.44 5.06 -3.74
CA LEU A 70 -20.41 4.11 -4.13
C LEU A 70 -20.23 4.17 -5.64
N ILE A 71 -18.99 4.36 -6.08
CA ILE A 71 -18.62 4.43 -7.49
C ILE A 71 -17.84 3.17 -7.83
N THR A 72 -18.25 2.48 -8.88
CA THR A 72 -17.60 1.26 -9.37
C THR A 72 -17.26 1.38 -10.83
N ALA A 73 -16.07 0.93 -11.20
CA ALA A 73 -15.60 0.85 -12.57
C ALA A 73 -15.33 -0.61 -12.95
N SER A 74 -15.55 -0.96 -14.20
CA SER A 74 -15.37 -2.32 -14.70
C SER A 74 -14.61 -2.38 -16.03
N SER A 75 -14.05 -3.55 -16.31
CA SER A 75 -13.46 -3.89 -17.60
C SER A 75 -14.48 -3.86 -18.74
N ASP A 76 -15.77 -3.91 -18.44
CA ASP A 76 -16.86 -3.72 -19.43
C ASP A 76 -16.96 -2.27 -19.96
N ARG A 77 -16.05 -1.40 -19.53
CA ARG A 77 -15.97 0.03 -19.89
C ARG A 77 -17.16 0.86 -19.41
N THR A 78 -17.74 0.46 -18.28
CA THR A 78 -18.81 1.23 -17.62
C THR A 78 -18.39 1.69 -16.25
N LEU A 79 -18.99 2.80 -15.81
CA LEU A 79 -19.00 3.29 -14.45
C LEU A 79 -20.41 3.23 -13.92
N SER A 80 -20.59 2.74 -12.71
CA SER A 80 -21.88 2.73 -12.04
C SER A 80 -21.80 3.48 -10.73
N LEU A 81 -22.82 4.29 -10.49
CA LEU A 81 -23.08 4.97 -9.24
C LEU A 81 -24.20 4.27 -8.50
N TRP A 82 -23.96 4.04 -7.22
CA TRP A 82 -24.89 3.36 -6.33
C TRP A 82 -25.23 4.20 -5.11
N ASP A 83 -26.47 4.14 -4.71
CA ASP A 83 -26.90 4.52 -3.37
C ASP A 83 -26.70 3.33 -2.43
N PRO A 84 -25.74 3.39 -1.48
CA PRO A 84 -25.43 2.27 -0.61
C PRO A 84 -26.50 2.01 0.47
N ASP A 85 -27.50 2.89 0.62
CA ASP A 85 -28.58 2.72 1.57
C ASP A 85 -29.73 1.89 0.97
N SER A 86 -30.07 2.18 -0.28
CA SER A 86 -31.15 1.48 -0.98
C SER A 86 -30.68 0.37 -1.92
N GLY A 87 -29.41 0.36 -2.28
CA GLY A 87 -28.86 -0.54 -3.31
C GLY A 87 -29.24 -0.16 -4.75
N ASN A 88 -29.92 0.98 -4.93
CA ASN A 88 -30.31 1.43 -6.25
C ASN A 88 -29.12 1.97 -7.03
N ARG A 89 -29.05 1.60 -8.31
CA ARG A 89 -28.14 2.24 -9.24
C ARG A 89 -28.71 3.60 -9.62
N VAL A 90 -28.02 4.65 -9.17
CA VAL A 90 -28.42 6.05 -9.41
C VAL A 90 -28.12 6.43 -10.85
N GLN A 91 -26.95 6.02 -11.35
CA GLN A 91 -26.51 6.33 -12.70
C GLN A 91 -25.61 5.25 -13.26
N ASN A 92 -25.62 5.11 -14.59
CA ASN A 92 -24.68 4.28 -15.33
C ASN A 92 -24.07 5.11 -16.44
N ILE A 93 -22.76 5.15 -16.48
CA ILE A 93 -21.99 5.80 -17.53
C ILE A 93 -21.42 4.69 -18.42
N SER A 94 -21.89 4.63 -19.64
CA SER A 94 -21.41 3.76 -20.72
C SER A 94 -20.59 4.57 -21.72
N ASP A 95 -20.12 3.92 -22.74
CA ASP A 95 -19.39 4.54 -23.86
C ASP A 95 -18.03 5.17 -23.50
N LEU A 96 -17.42 4.69 -22.40
CA LEU A 96 -16.03 5.01 -22.10
C LEU A 96 -15.11 4.39 -23.15
N GLN A 97 -14.13 5.16 -23.61
CA GLN A 97 -13.21 4.68 -24.65
C GLN A 97 -12.32 3.54 -24.17
N SER A 98 -12.03 3.52 -22.87
CA SER A 98 -11.23 2.46 -22.21
C SER A 98 -11.81 2.11 -20.84
N SER A 99 -11.36 0.98 -20.28
CA SER A 99 -11.63 0.66 -18.88
C SER A 99 -10.95 1.67 -17.96
N VAL A 100 -11.66 2.07 -16.91
CA VAL A 100 -11.11 2.92 -15.85
C VAL A 100 -10.29 2.05 -14.92
N LYS A 101 -9.05 2.47 -14.64
CA LYS A 101 -8.10 1.75 -13.79
C LYS A 101 -8.02 2.30 -12.37
N CYS A 102 -8.35 3.58 -12.18
CA CYS A 102 -8.31 4.23 -10.88
C CYS A 102 -9.38 5.32 -10.76
N LEU A 103 -9.80 5.57 -9.53
CA LEU A 103 -10.79 6.58 -9.16
C LEU A 103 -10.19 7.45 -8.05
N LEU A 104 -10.46 8.74 -8.08
CA LEU A 104 -10.01 9.70 -7.06
C LEU A 104 -11.15 10.66 -6.73
N VAL A 105 -11.46 10.83 -5.45
CA VAL A 105 -12.47 11.78 -4.95
C VAL A 105 -11.75 13.00 -4.40
N LEU A 106 -12.12 14.19 -4.88
CA LEU A 106 -11.62 15.47 -4.39
C LEU A 106 -12.72 16.15 -3.55
N VAL A 107 -12.75 15.84 -2.27
CA VAL A 107 -13.79 16.28 -1.36
C VAL A 107 -13.90 17.81 -1.32
N ARG A 108 -12.76 18.53 -1.36
CA ARG A 108 -12.72 19.99 -1.31
C ARG A 108 -13.36 20.69 -2.50
N LEU A 109 -13.32 20.05 -3.66
CA LEU A 109 -13.89 20.58 -4.91
C LEU A 109 -15.26 19.98 -5.23
N ASP A 110 -15.70 19.02 -4.43
CA ASP A 110 -16.96 18.30 -4.62
C ASP A 110 -17.03 17.64 -6.02
N VAL A 111 -15.92 17.05 -6.44
CA VAL A 111 -15.76 16.34 -7.72
C VAL A 111 -15.03 15.01 -7.53
N TRP A 112 -15.16 14.14 -8.49
CA TRP A 112 -14.37 12.92 -8.56
C TRP A 112 -13.79 12.73 -9.97
N LEU A 113 -12.76 11.92 -10.03
CA LEU A 113 -12.00 11.68 -11.26
C LEU A 113 -11.95 10.20 -11.58
N SER A 114 -11.97 9.90 -12.86
CA SER A 114 -11.71 8.57 -13.39
C SER A 114 -10.50 8.60 -14.31
N GLY A 115 -9.56 7.68 -14.07
CA GLY A 115 -8.33 7.51 -14.83
C GLY A 115 -8.35 6.22 -15.64
N GLY A 116 -8.13 6.34 -16.93
CA GLY A 116 -7.95 5.30 -17.93
C GLY A 116 -7.08 5.87 -19.04
N ASN A 117 -7.40 5.64 -20.30
CA ASN A 117 -6.74 6.35 -21.41
C ASN A 117 -7.09 7.85 -21.43
N GLU A 118 -8.17 8.21 -20.74
CA GLU A 118 -8.60 9.58 -20.52
C GLU A 118 -8.61 9.87 -19.02
N LEU A 119 -8.31 11.12 -18.65
CA LEU A 119 -8.65 11.65 -17.34
C LEU A 119 -9.98 12.40 -17.47
N CYS A 120 -11.01 11.92 -16.79
CA CYS A 120 -12.32 12.56 -16.74
C CYS A 120 -12.57 13.14 -15.37
N VAL A 121 -13.17 14.35 -15.33
CA VAL A 121 -13.59 15.04 -14.11
C VAL A 121 -15.11 15.11 -14.10
N TRP A 122 -15.70 14.66 -13.02
CA TRP A 122 -17.14 14.51 -12.82
C TRP A 122 -17.59 15.35 -11.63
N ASN A 123 -18.74 15.99 -11.71
CA ASN A 123 -19.35 16.67 -10.57
C ASN A 123 -20.09 15.68 -9.66
N ARG A 124 -20.67 16.19 -8.56
CA ARG A 124 -21.47 15.39 -7.62
C ARG A 124 -22.71 14.76 -8.25
N ASP A 125 -23.27 15.38 -9.29
CA ASP A 125 -24.44 14.90 -10.00
C ASP A 125 -24.05 13.92 -11.13
N PHE A 126 -22.75 13.52 -11.19
CA PHE A 126 -22.15 12.57 -12.14
C PHE A 126 -22.19 13.03 -13.59
N GLU A 127 -22.23 14.33 -13.79
CA GLU A 127 -22.10 14.94 -15.10
C GLU A 127 -20.62 15.18 -15.39
N LEU A 128 -20.22 14.86 -16.63
CA LEU A 128 -18.87 15.11 -17.10
C LEU A 128 -18.62 16.61 -17.21
N GLN A 129 -17.65 17.11 -16.45
CA GLN A 129 -17.27 18.51 -16.46
C GLN A 129 -16.20 18.77 -17.54
N CYS A 130 -15.18 17.96 -17.55
CA CYS A 130 -14.13 18.02 -18.57
C CYS A 130 -13.39 16.69 -18.68
N LYS A 131 -12.70 16.51 -19.77
CA LYS A 131 -11.81 15.39 -20.00
C LYS A 131 -10.56 15.81 -20.73
N THR A 132 -9.47 15.07 -20.53
CA THR A 132 -8.24 15.24 -21.27
C THR A 132 -7.76 13.88 -21.78
N VAL A 133 -7.41 13.84 -23.05
CA VAL A 133 -6.90 12.63 -23.69
C VAL A 133 -5.38 12.69 -23.66
N HIS A 134 -4.77 11.61 -23.25
CA HIS A 134 -3.32 11.43 -23.30
C HIS A 134 -2.97 10.60 -24.53
N HIS A 135 -1.89 10.99 -25.18
CA HIS A 135 -1.38 10.27 -26.34
C HIS A 135 -0.56 9.01 -25.99
N SER A 136 -0.57 8.62 -24.70
CA SER A 136 0.08 7.39 -24.24
C SER A 136 -0.92 6.23 -24.23
N ASP A 137 -0.53 5.12 -24.84
CA ASP A 137 -1.34 3.89 -24.84
C ASP A 137 -1.43 3.22 -23.46
N ALA A 138 -0.57 3.62 -22.52
CA ALA A 138 -0.49 2.99 -21.19
C ALA A 138 -1.67 3.32 -20.26
N GLY A 139 -2.29 4.49 -20.44
CA GLY A 139 -3.36 4.96 -19.57
C GLY A 139 -2.90 5.30 -18.13
N ILE A 140 -3.78 5.92 -17.38
CA ILE A 140 -3.55 6.32 -15.99
C ILE A 140 -3.76 5.10 -15.09
N SER A 141 -2.72 4.69 -14.36
CA SER A 141 -2.75 3.53 -13.45
C SER A 141 -3.03 3.89 -12.00
N ALA A 142 -2.61 5.08 -11.56
CA ALA A 142 -2.81 5.59 -10.21
C ALA A 142 -2.92 7.10 -10.20
N MET A 143 -3.66 7.65 -9.25
CA MET A 143 -3.80 9.09 -9.04
C MET A 143 -3.75 9.44 -7.56
N VAL A 144 -3.21 10.60 -7.25
CA VAL A 144 -3.21 11.16 -5.89
C VAL A 144 -3.50 12.65 -5.89
N GLU A 145 -4.31 13.09 -4.92
CA GLU A 145 -4.57 14.51 -4.69
C GLU A 145 -3.34 15.18 -4.09
N LEU A 146 -2.99 16.34 -4.63
CA LEU A 146 -1.94 17.21 -4.12
C LEU A 146 -2.53 18.59 -3.73
N PRO A 147 -1.83 19.36 -2.90
CA PRO A 147 -2.30 20.70 -2.50
C PRO A 147 -2.60 21.62 -3.67
N LYS A 148 -3.43 22.65 -3.43
CA LYS A 148 -3.76 23.68 -4.42
C LYS A 148 -4.45 23.16 -5.68
N ASN A 149 -5.22 22.07 -5.57
CA ASN A 149 -5.96 21.42 -6.67
C ASN A 149 -5.04 20.83 -7.75
N PHE A 150 -3.85 20.40 -7.36
CA PHE A 150 -3.02 19.59 -8.22
C PHE A 150 -3.33 18.10 -8.04
N ILE A 151 -3.06 17.33 -9.07
CA ILE A 151 -3.20 15.88 -9.09
C ILE A 151 -1.95 15.32 -9.74
N ALA A 152 -1.32 14.35 -9.10
CA ALA A 152 -0.31 13.53 -9.74
C ALA A 152 -0.98 12.27 -10.30
N ALA A 153 -0.73 11.95 -11.55
CA ALA A 153 -1.23 10.76 -12.23
C ALA A 153 -0.06 9.95 -12.81
N ALA A 154 0.03 8.69 -12.43
CA ALA A 154 1.03 7.77 -12.94
C ALA A 154 0.57 7.19 -14.30
N MET A 155 1.45 7.26 -15.29
CA MET A 155 1.22 6.80 -16.65
C MET A 155 2.49 6.09 -17.15
N ASP A 156 2.50 4.75 -17.10
CA ASP A 156 3.68 3.97 -17.36
C ASP A 156 4.83 4.39 -16.40
N LYS A 157 5.93 4.92 -16.91
CA LYS A 157 7.09 5.38 -16.13
C LYS A 157 7.11 6.90 -15.88
N GLU A 158 6.07 7.61 -16.29
CA GLU A 158 5.96 9.06 -16.11
C GLU A 158 4.87 9.41 -15.10
N ILE A 159 5.07 10.55 -14.41
CA ILE A 159 4.02 11.18 -13.61
C ILE A 159 3.63 12.47 -14.29
N VAL A 160 2.36 12.60 -14.61
CA VAL A 160 1.80 13.84 -15.15
C VAL A 160 1.12 14.61 -14.02
N ILE A 161 1.53 15.85 -13.85
CA ILE A 161 0.93 16.77 -12.88
C ILE A 161 -0.16 17.57 -13.58
N PHE A 162 -1.39 17.38 -13.13
CA PHE A 162 -2.54 18.15 -13.59
C PHE A 162 -2.93 19.23 -12.60
N LYS A 163 -3.42 20.34 -13.13
CA LYS A 163 -4.05 21.42 -12.35
C LYS A 163 -5.53 21.48 -12.67
N LEU A 164 -6.37 21.43 -11.64
CA LEU A 164 -7.78 21.76 -11.73
C LEU A 164 -7.99 23.24 -11.41
N SER A 165 -8.66 23.93 -12.32
CA SER A 165 -8.97 25.35 -12.19
C SER A 165 -10.47 25.56 -12.37
N LEU A 166 -11.07 26.44 -11.54
CA LEU A 166 -12.45 26.87 -11.71
C LEU A 166 -12.48 28.10 -12.64
N SER A 167 -13.26 28.01 -13.70
CA SER A 167 -13.50 29.12 -14.65
C SER A 167 -15.00 29.41 -14.67
N GLY A 168 -15.45 30.32 -13.80
CA GLY A 168 -16.88 30.52 -13.56
C GLY A 168 -17.51 29.30 -12.91
N SER A 169 -18.48 28.68 -13.58
CA SER A 169 -19.11 27.41 -13.18
C SER A 169 -18.37 26.17 -13.67
N ASP A 170 -17.43 26.34 -14.59
CA ASP A 170 -16.80 25.24 -15.30
C ASP A 170 -15.47 24.85 -14.67
N ILE A 171 -15.20 23.56 -14.67
CA ILE A 171 -13.92 23.01 -14.22
C ILE A 171 -13.07 22.73 -15.45
N VAL A 172 -11.84 23.22 -15.42
CA VAL A 172 -10.85 22.99 -16.48
C VAL A 172 -9.68 22.23 -15.89
N VAL A 173 -9.26 21.16 -16.57
CA VAL A 173 -8.07 20.40 -16.23
C VAL A 173 -6.97 20.64 -17.25
N MET A 174 -5.76 20.93 -16.77
CA MET A 174 -4.58 21.16 -17.63
C MET A 174 -3.39 20.36 -17.13
N ALA A 175 -2.67 19.72 -18.06
CA ALA A 175 -1.38 19.13 -17.77
C ALA A 175 -0.34 20.24 -17.60
N MET A 176 0.33 20.27 -16.46
CA MET A 176 1.30 21.31 -16.09
C MET A 176 2.73 20.84 -16.23
N ARG A 177 3.00 19.59 -15.90
CA ARG A 177 4.35 19.06 -15.82
C ARG A 177 4.36 17.55 -16.10
N HIS A 178 5.46 17.10 -16.68
CA HIS A 178 5.79 15.69 -16.84
C HIS A 178 7.07 15.40 -16.03
N LEU A 179 7.04 14.38 -15.16
CA LEU A 179 8.16 13.92 -14.36
C LEU A 179 8.52 12.53 -14.88
N ALA A 180 9.66 12.44 -15.58
CA ALA A 180 10.08 11.24 -16.33
C ALA A 180 11.39 10.66 -15.77
N ASP A 181 11.51 10.62 -14.45
CA ASP A 181 12.74 10.20 -13.76
C ASP A 181 12.74 8.69 -13.42
N HIS A 182 11.59 8.02 -13.45
CA HIS A 182 11.52 6.57 -13.30
C HIS A 182 12.01 5.84 -14.56
N GLN A 183 12.70 4.73 -14.35
CA GLN A 183 13.20 3.89 -15.43
C GLN A 183 12.19 2.84 -15.91
N ASP A 184 11.20 2.53 -15.07
CA ASP A 184 10.17 1.51 -15.36
C ASP A 184 8.81 1.93 -14.80
N THR A 185 7.79 1.15 -15.12
CA THR A 185 6.37 1.38 -14.79
C THR A 185 6.15 1.69 -13.30
N ILE A 186 5.38 2.75 -13.04
CA ILE A 186 4.99 3.17 -11.70
C ILE A 186 3.76 2.36 -11.27
N HIS A 187 3.88 1.65 -10.15
CA HIS A 187 2.81 0.83 -9.60
C HIS A 187 2.10 1.49 -8.42
N SER A 188 2.80 2.31 -7.65
CA SER A 188 2.25 2.94 -6.46
C SER A 188 2.54 4.43 -6.44
N LEU A 189 1.55 5.22 -6.06
CA LEU A 189 1.61 6.67 -5.94
C LEU A 189 0.84 7.08 -4.69
N ILE A 190 1.49 7.79 -3.77
CA ILE A 190 0.89 8.21 -2.50
C ILE A 190 1.20 9.67 -2.17
N SER A 191 0.27 10.35 -1.51
CA SER A 191 0.52 11.62 -0.84
C SER A 191 1.11 11.33 0.54
N ILE A 192 2.18 12.03 0.91
CA ILE A 192 2.81 11.91 2.23
C ILE A 192 2.23 12.99 3.16
N ASN A 193 2.29 14.23 2.70
CA ASN A 193 1.78 15.40 3.41
C ASN A 193 1.55 16.55 2.40
N ASP A 194 1.20 17.73 2.89
CA ASP A 194 0.94 18.89 2.02
C ASP A 194 2.14 19.34 1.16
N GLY A 195 3.36 18.93 1.48
CA GLY A 195 4.57 19.31 0.74
C GLY A 195 5.16 18.19 -0.11
N LEU A 196 4.82 16.93 0.15
CA LEU A 196 5.52 15.78 -0.40
C LEU A 196 4.57 14.67 -0.87
N PHE A 197 4.96 14.02 -1.95
CA PHE A 197 4.34 12.77 -2.43
C PHE A 197 5.42 11.78 -2.85
N ALA A 198 5.07 10.51 -2.96
CA ALA A 198 6.02 9.46 -3.34
C ALA A 198 5.46 8.58 -4.46
N SER A 199 6.38 8.07 -5.26
CA SER A 199 6.11 7.10 -6.34
C SER A 199 7.03 5.88 -6.22
N GLY A 200 6.49 4.71 -6.52
CA GLY A 200 7.19 3.44 -6.49
C GLY A 200 7.09 2.69 -7.82
N SER A 201 8.21 2.20 -8.36
CA SER A 201 8.26 1.54 -9.66
C SER A 201 8.39 0.02 -9.58
N HIS A 202 8.20 -0.62 -10.74
CA HIS A 202 8.33 -2.07 -10.93
C HIS A 202 9.74 -2.61 -10.63
N ILE A 203 10.76 -1.79 -10.76
CA ILE A 203 12.15 -2.20 -10.50
C ILE A 203 12.67 -1.79 -9.13
N GLY A 204 11.79 -1.31 -8.23
CA GLY A 204 12.14 -0.98 -6.85
C GLY A 204 12.67 0.43 -6.64
N GLU A 205 12.39 1.36 -7.56
CA GLU A 205 12.71 2.77 -7.35
C GLU A 205 11.65 3.45 -6.50
N LEU A 206 12.04 4.04 -5.39
CA LEU A 206 11.23 4.91 -4.55
C LEU A 206 11.72 6.34 -4.74
N ILE A 207 10.86 7.22 -5.24
CA ILE A 207 11.16 8.64 -5.43
C ILE A 207 10.21 9.47 -4.58
N ILE A 208 10.76 10.40 -3.81
CA ILE A 208 10.00 11.39 -3.05
C ILE A 208 10.13 12.73 -3.74
N TRP A 209 9.01 13.35 -4.00
CA TRP A 209 8.85 14.58 -4.76
C TRP A 209 8.36 15.71 -3.88
N ASP A 210 8.85 16.91 -4.14
CA ASP A 210 8.24 18.14 -3.65
C ASP A 210 6.97 18.47 -4.47
N SER A 211 5.86 18.77 -3.80
CA SER A 211 4.58 19.07 -4.44
C SER A 211 4.43 20.51 -4.92
N VAL A 212 5.44 21.37 -4.71
CA VAL A 212 5.43 22.79 -5.08
C VAL A 212 6.33 23.06 -6.29
N ASP A 213 7.58 22.64 -6.24
CA ASP A 213 8.56 22.88 -7.29
C ASP A 213 8.84 21.64 -8.17
N TRP A 214 8.29 20.48 -7.77
CA TRP A 214 8.37 19.21 -8.51
C TRP A 214 9.79 18.64 -8.55
N THR A 215 10.62 18.99 -7.59
CA THR A 215 11.99 18.48 -7.44
C THR A 215 12.02 17.17 -6.68
N ILE A 216 13.02 16.34 -6.97
CA ILE A 216 13.27 15.11 -6.23
C ILE A 216 13.90 15.48 -4.88
N GLN A 217 13.23 15.10 -3.79
CA GLN A 217 13.68 15.29 -2.43
C GLN A 217 14.50 14.12 -1.91
N ALA A 218 14.15 12.90 -2.35
CA ALA A 218 14.92 11.70 -2.08
C ALA A 218 14.70 10.68 -3.20
N TYR A 219 15.73 9.90 -3.46
CA TYR A 219 15.71 8.77 -4.40
C TYR A 219 16.34 7.57 -3.73
N GLU A 220 15.64 6.46 -3.70
CA GLU A 220 16.13 5.19 -3.19
C GLU A 220 15.87 4.10 -4.22
N HIS A 221 16.91 3.34 -4.55
CA HIS A 221 16.76 2.16 -5.39
C HIS A 221 16.92 0.92 -4.52
N ILE A 222 15.81 0.24 -4.24
CA ILE A 222 15.77 -0.92 -3.38
C ILE A 222 16.37 -2.12 -4.13
N LEU A 223 17.67 -2.31 -3.94
CA LEU A 223 18.42 -3.44 -4.48
C LEU A 223 18.66 -4.43 -3.34
N TRP A 224 17.95 -5.56 -3.35
CA TRP A 224 18.34 -6.68 -2.50
C TRP A 224 19.65 -7.27 -3.04
N GLU A 225 20.77 -7.06 -2.34
CA GLU A 225 22.03 -7.73 -2.67
C GLU A 225 21.83 -9.25 -2.56
N GLU A 226 22.12 -9.98 -3.62
CA GLU A 226 22.23 -11.42 -3.55
C GLU A 226 23.43 -11.73 -2.65
N PRO A 227 23.32 -12.65 -1.67
CA PRO A 227 24.50 -13.13 -0.97
C PRO A 227 25.45 -13.71 -2.05
N ALA A 228 26.70 -13.22 -2.09
CA ALA A 228 27.73 -13.73 -2.96
C ALA A 228 27.92 -15.22 -2.64
N GLY A 229 27.19 -16.07 -3.33
CA GLY A 229 27.22 -17.52 -3.18
C GLY A 229 28.28 -18.09 -4.10
N ASP A 230 29.11 -18.94 -3.53
CA ASP A 230 30.06 -19.78 -4.26
C ASP A 230 29.37 -20.45 -5.45
N SER A 231 29.95 -20.21 -6.60
CA SER A 231 29.62 -20.84 -7.88
C SER A 231 29.72 -22.37 -7.78
N GLN A 232 28.59 -23.06 -7.77
CA GLN A 232 28.38 -24.41 -8.35
C GLN A 232 27.12 -25.09 -7.76
N SER A 233 25.93 -24.53 -8.01
CA SER A 233 24.72 -25.33 -8.13
C SER A 233 23.73 -24.58 -9.00
N GLU A 234 23.39 -25.12 -10.15
CA GLU A 234 22.32 -24.71 -11.04
C GLU A 234 20.93 -24.96 -10.38
N VAL A 235 20.67 -24.33 -9.26
CA VAL A 235 19.31 -24.12 -8.80
C VAL A 235 18.93 -22.76 -9.39
N LYS A 236 18.00 -22.73 -10.34
CA LYS A 236 17.34 -21.50 -10.80
C LYS A 236 16.81 -20.78 -9.57
N LEU A 237 17.62 -19.88 -9.00
CA LEU A 237 17.18 -18.93 -8.00
C LEU A 237 16.03 -18.15 -8.64
N LYS A 238 14.82 -18.26 -8.07
CA LYS A 238 13.70 -17.39 -8.42
C LYS A 238 14.24 -15.97 -8.37
N GLN A 239 14.19 -15.27 -9.50
CA GLN A 239 14.50 -13.84 -9.55
C GLN A 239 13.67 -13.19 -8.46
N ILE A 240 14.32 -12.61 -7.44
CA ILE A 240 13.62 -11.94 -6.35
C ILE A 240 12.93 -10.74 -6.99
N GLU A 241 11.61 -10.76 -6.98
CA GLU A 241 10.81 -9.65 -7.49
C GLU A 241 11.12 -8.40 -6.67
N ARG A 242 11.43 -7.30 -7.35
CA ARG A 242 11.85 -6.02 -6.74
C ARG A 242 10.78 -4.95 -6.88
N SER A 243 9.64 -5.30 -7.44
CA SER A 243 8.54 -4.38 -7.69
C SER A 243 7.99 -3.80 -6.40
N ILE A 244 7.83 -2.48 -6.35
CA ILE A 244 7.06 -1.81 -5.30
C ILE A 244 5.58 -1.94 -5.66
N GLN A 245 4.90 -2.91 -5.04
CA GLN A 245 3.49 -3.20 -5.31
C GLN A 245 2.54 -2.20 -4.64
N HIS A 246 2.84 -1.82 -3.43
CA HIS A 246 2.02 -0.91 -2.63
C HIS A 246 2.88 -0.09 -1.68
N MET A 247 2.44 1.13 -1.43
CA MET A 247 3.02 2.00 -0.41
C MET A 247 1.93 2.57 0.48
N SER A 248 2.28 2.81 1.74
CA SER A 248 1.47 3.55 2.69
C SER A 248 2.34 4.52 3.49
N SER A 249 1.75 5.61 4.00
CA SER A 249 2.46 6.62 4.79
C SER A 249 1.57 7.18 5.88
N ASP A 250 2.17 7.55 7.01
CA ASP A 250 1.56 8.33 8.10
C ASP A 250 2.01 9.79 8.11
N GLY A 251 2.80 10.20 7.11
CA GLY A 251 3.41 11.52 6.99
C GLY A 251 4.85 11.59 7.50
N GLU A 252 5.27 10.70 8.38
CA GLU A 252 6.65 10.58 8.87
C GLU A 252 7.39 9.41 8.22
N TYR A 253 6.72 8.27 8.09
CA TYR A 253 7.28 7.07 7.47
C TYR A 253 6.54 6.71 6.19
N ILE A 254 7.29 6.09 5.27
CA ILE A 254 6.75 5.39 4.11
C ILE A 254 7.07 3.91 4.28
N VAL A 255 6.06 3.08 4.16
CA VAL A 255 6.22 1.62 4.09
C VAL A 255 5.97 1.17 2.67
N ALA A 256 6.95 0.51 2.08
CA ALA A 256 6.86 -0.06 0.74
C ALA A 256 6.85 -1.59 0.80
N ALA A 257 5.88 -2.19 0.10
CA ALA A 257 5.84 -3.59 -0.20
C ALA A 257 6.74 -3.87 -1.42
N VAL A 258 7.84 -4.60 -1.22
CA VAL A 258 8.85 -4.86 -2.26
C VAL A 258 9.07 -6.35 -2.41
N GLY A 259 8.44 -6.94 -3.43
CA GLY A 259 8.40 -8.40 -3.57
C GLY A 259 7.85 -9.04 -2.29
N SER A 260 8.55 -10.00 -1.70
CA SER A 260 8.16 -10.63 -0.43
C SER A 260 8.58 -9.83 0.83
N GLY A 261 9.20 -8.69 0.65
CA GLY A 261 9.77 -7.88 1.72
C GLY A 261 9.03 -6.59 2.02
N LEU A 262 9.42 -5.98 3.15
CA LEU A 262 8.97 -4.68 3.61
C LEU A 262 10.15 -3.74 3.78
N TYR A 263 9.94 -2.49 3.44
CA TYR A 263 10.95 -1.45 3.46
C TYR A 263 10.36 -0.20 4.09
N VAL A 264 11.00 0.34 5.13
CA VAL A 264 10.53 1.50 5.88
C VAL A 264 11.50 2.65 5.71
N PHE A 265 11.02 3.74 5.15
CA PHE A 265 11.78 4.96 4.88
C PHE A 265 11.28 6.08 5.79
N ASN A 266 12.18 6.80 6.47
CA ASN A 266 11.83 8.00 7.22
C ASN A 266 11.98 9.24 6.33
N VAL A 267 10.88 9.98 6.18
CA VAL A 267 10.78 11.12 5.27
C VAL A 267 11.68 12.29 5.69
N LEU A 268 11.75 12.57 7.01
CA LEU A 268 12.57 13.67 7.53
C LEU A 268 14.05 13.37 7.44
N MET A 269 14.43 12.13 7.80
CA MET A 269 15.84 11.69 7.74
C MET A 269 16.30 11.40 6.30
N LYS A 270 15.38 11.31 5.37
CA LYS A 270 15.61 10.94 3.96
C LYS A 270 16.43 9.66 3.82
N SER A 271 16.14 8.68 4.66
CA SER A 271 16.89 7.44 4.74
C SER A 271 16.01 6.26 5.15
N VAL A 272 16.46 5.08 4.77
CA VAL A 272 15.87 3.82 5.22
C VAL A 272 16.16 3.65 6.71
N VAL A 273 15.13 3.31 7.46
CA VAL A 273 15.24 3.09 8.91
C VAL A 273 15.02 1.64 9.32
N ALA A 274 14.27 0.88 8.53
CA ALA A 274 14.09 -0.54 8.75
C ALA A 274 13.77 -1.26 7.43
N TYR A 275 14.11 -2.53 7.36
CA TYR A 275 13.67 -3.40 6.27
C TYR A 275 13.64 -4.86 6.69
N ARG A 276 12.83 -5.65 6.01
CA ARG A 276 12.79 -7.10 6.14
C ARG A 276 12.63 -7.74 4.77
N LYS A 277 13.71 -8.35 4.27
CA LYS A 277 13.78 -8.92 2.89
C LYS A 277 12.76 -10.04 2.66
N MET A 278 12.51 -10.83 3.69
CA MET A 278 11.53 -11.91 3.69
C MET A 278 10.53 -11.66 4.82
N ALA A 279 9.64 -10.69 4.60
CA ALA A 279 8.54 -10.42 5.51
C ALA A 279 7.41 -11.44 5.34
N HIS A 280 7.26 -11.99 4.15
CA HIS A 280 6.30 -13.03 3.78
C HIS A 280 6.96 -14.12 2.93
N ASP A 281 6.26 -15.24 2.73
CA ASP A 281 6.73 -16.35 1.89
C ASP A 281 6.45 -16.13 0.39
N SER A 282 5.64 -15.11 0.05
CA SER A 282 5.34 -14.65 -1.31
C SER A 282 5.20 -13.14 -1.36
N ASN A 283 4.82 -12.57 -2.51
CA ASN A 283 4.75 -11.13 -2.70
C ASN A 283 3.78 -10.46 -1.72
N VAL A 284 4.20 -9.32 -1.19
CA VAL A 284 3.37 -8.45 -0.36
C VAL A 284 2.53 -7.58 -1.27
N LEU A 285 1.22 -7.64 -1.12
CA LEU A 285 0.26 -6.97 -2.01
C LEU A 285 -0.25 -5.64 -1.45
N HIS A 286 -0.37 -5.52 -0.13
CA HIS A 286 -0.90 -4.33 0.51
C HIS A 286 -0.23 -4.09 1.87
N THR A 287 -0.05 -2.81 2.23
CA THR A 287 0.52 -2.36 3.51
C THR A 287 -0.32 -1.25 4.11
N MET A 288 -0.28 -1.11 5.43
CA MET A 288 -0.89 -0.02 6.17
C MET A 288 -0.04 0.32 7.38
N LEU A 289 0.20 1.60 7.60
CA LEU A 289 0.66 2.15 8.88
C LEU A 289 -0.57 2.52 9.72
N GLN A 290 -0.59 2.08 10.97
CA GLN A 290 -1.62 2.45 11.94
C GLN A 290 -1.20 3.70 12.70
N GLU A 291 -2.17 4.41 13.28
CA GLU A 291 -1.93 5.63 14.08
C GLU A 291 -1.04 5.40 15.31
N ASP A 292 -0.95 4.17 15.80
CA ASP A 292 -0.11 3.75 16.93
C ASP A 292 1.31 3.34 16.53
N GLY A 293 1.69 3.50 15.25
CA GLY A 293 3.00 3.16 14.71
C GLY A 293 3.17 1.68 14.36
N ARG A 294 2.14 0.86 14.52
CA ARG A 294 2.15 -0.53 14.04
C ARG A 294 1.96 -0.58 12.53
N LEU A 295 2.54 -1.59 11.93
CA LEU A 295 2.47 -1.82 10.50
C LEU A 295 1.75 -3.14 10.25
N MET A 296 0.93 -3.16 9.22
CA MET A 296 0.27 -4.35 8.72
C MET A 296 0.64 -4.59 7.27
N SER A 297 0.78 -5.86 6.90
CA SER A 297 1.01 -6.29 5.53
C SER A 297 0.21 -7.53 5.19
N CYS A 298 -0.25 -7.67 3.95
CA CYS A 298 -0.83 -8.91 3.46
C CYS A 298 -0.15 -9.39 2.18
N SER A 299 -0.25 -10.68 1.92
CA SER A 299 0.55 -11.33 0.90
C SER A 299 -0.21 -12.39 0.11
N GLU A 300 0.38 -12.77 -1.01
CA GLU A 300 -0.01 -13.93 -1.80
C GLU A 300 0.12 -15.26 -1.02
N ASP A 301 0.87 -15.28 0.09
CA ASP A 301 1.00 -16.46 0.96
C ASP A 301 -0.26 -16.75 1.78
N GLY A 302 -1.30 -15.92 1.67
CA GLY A 302 -2.59 -16.08 2.35
C GLY A 302 -2.62 -15.53 3.78
N SER A 303 -1.57 -14.88 4.24
CA SER A 303 -1.46 -14.32 5.58
C SER A 303 -1.56 -12.79 5.62
N VAL A 304 -1.98 -12.27 6.77
CA VAL A 304 -1.79 -10.86 7.17
C VAL A 304 -0.86 -10.85 8.37
N ARG A 305 0.20 -10.06 8.30
CA ARG A 305 1.20 -9.96 9.36
C ARG A 305 1.19 -8.57 9.97
N LEU A 306 1.36 -8.54 11.30
CA LEU A 306 1.46 -7.34 12.11
C LEU A 306 2.90 -7.17 12.56
N TRP A 307 3.41 -5.95 12.45
CA TRP A 307 4.80 -5.61 12.71
C TRP A 307 4.90 -4.41 13.61
N GLU A 308 5.97 -4.35 14.37
CA GLU A 308 6.34 -3.21 15.22
C GLU A 308 7.75 -2.74 14.88
N LEU A 309 7.93 -1.43 14.80
CA LEU A 309 9.24 -0.80 14.65
C LEU A 309 9.87 -0.63 16.03
N GLN A 310 10.94 -1.36 16.29
CA GLN A 310 11.68 -1.31 17.54
C GLN A 310 13.05 -0.65 17.34
N ASP A 311 13.44 0.22 18.27
CA ASP A 311 14.77 0.77 18.28
C ASP A 311 15.78 -0.33 18.61
N LEU A 312 16.82 -0.45 17.79
CA LEU A 312 17.91 -1.37 18.10
C LEU A 312 18.60 -0.91 19.40
N PRO A 313 18.88 -1.84 20.33
CA PRO A 313 19.66 -1.47 21.52
C PRO A 313 21.00 -0.89 21.07
N LEU A 314 21.33 0.28 21.58
CA LEU A 314 22.65 0.88 21.37
C LEU A 314 23.71 -0.17 21.70
N PRO A 315 24.72 -0.39 20.85
CA PRO A 315 25.82 -1.28 21.19
C PRO A 315 26.38 -0.83 22.53
N ALA A 316 26.38 -1.76 23.52
CA ALA A 316 26.94 -1.47 24.82
C ALA A 316 28.37 -0.96 24.59
N GLU A 317 28.66 0.27 25.05
CA GLU A 317 30.02 0.76 25.02
C GLU A 317 30.92 -0.31 25.66
N PRO A 318 32.01 -0.72 24.99
CA PRO A 318 32.91 -1.67 25.60
C PRO A 318 33.36 -1.05 26.92
N ALA A 319 32.98 -1.68 28.03
CA ALA A 319 33.36 -1.23 29.35
C ALA A 319 34.84 -0.95 29.31
N SER A 320 35.20 0.32 29.46
CA SER A 320 36.59 0.72 29.58
C SER A 320 37.14 0.02 30.81
N SER A 321 37.74 -1.14 30.60
CA SER A 321 38.51 -1.82 31.65
C SER A 321 39.71 -0.96 31.93
N GLY A 322 39.53 -0.02 32.85
CA GLY A 322 40.62 0.65 33.51
C GLY A 322 41.41 -0.38 34.26
N PHE A 323 42.45 -0.92 33.64
CA PHE A 323 43.46 -1.68 34.33
C PHE A 323 44.70 -0.80 34.44
N PHE A 324 44.82 -0.19 35.58
CA PHE A 324 46.10 0.28 36.09
C PHE A 324 47.01 -0.95 36.32
N GLY A 325 48.09 -1.04 35.59
CA GLY A 325 49.07 -2.10 35.75
C GLY A 325 50.43 -1.66 35.16
N MET A 326 51.24 -1.09 36.02
CA MET A 326 52.61 -0.68 35.83
C MET A 326 53.55 -1.90 35.62
N PHE A 327 54.67 -1.64 34.90
CA PHE A 327 55.94 -2.41 34.76
C PHE A 327 56.12 -3.34 33.57
N GLY A 328 56.96 -2.92 32.66
CA GLY A 328 58.30 -3.54 32.55
C GLY A 328 58.69 -3.99 31.16
N THR A 329 59.51 -3.23 30.50
CA THR A 329 60.70 -3.54 29.67
C THR A 329 60.70 -4.63 28.57
N PHE A 330 61.16 -4.16 27.38
CA PHE A 330 62.01 -4.76 26.34
C PHE A 330 61.55 -5.97 25.51
N GLY A 331 61.55 -5.74 24.17
CA GLY A 331 61.74 -6.84 23.21
C GLY A 331 61.21 -6.58 21.81
N ARG A 332 62.04 -6.17 20.96
CA ARG A 332 62.13 -6.11 19.48
C ARG A 332 61.15 -6.89 18.61
N SER A 333 60.65 -6.14 17.59
CA SER A 333 60.51 -6.47 16.16
C SER A 333 59.56 -7.57 15.69
N GLY A 334 58.58 -7.13 14.90
CA GLY A 334 57.82 -7.99 13.99
C GLY A 334 56.71 -7.20 13.29
N LYS A 335 57.05 -6.55 12.17
CA LYS A 335 56.05 -5.97 11.26
C LYS A 335 55.13 -7.05 10.72
N GLN A 336 53.83 -6.97 10.99
CA GLN A 336 52.81 -7.45 10.05
C GLN A 336 51.69 -6.41 9.99
N THR A 337 51.72 -5.64 8.94
CA THR A 337 50.64 -4.76 8.49
C THR A 337 49.55 -5.58 7.87
N GLY A 338 48.51 -5.95 8.64
CA GLY A 338 47.23 -6.34 8.11
C GLY A 338 46.46 -5.06 7.73
N PRO A 339 45.73 -5.03 6.62
CA PRO A 339 44.91 -3.87 6.28
C PRO A 339 43.86 -3.63 7.36
N PRO A 340 43.57 -2.38 7.73
CA PRO A 340 42.53 -2.08 8.71
C PRO A 340 41.21 -2.58 8.14
N ALA A 341 40.48 -3.40 8.90
CA ALA A 341 39.13 -3.77 8.62
C ALA A 341 38.33 -2.46 8.41
N LYS A 342 37.80 -2.28 7.22
CA LYS A 342 36.88 -1.18 6.93
C LYS A 342 35.70 -1.36 7.87
N LYS A 343 35.62 -0.50 8.92
CA LYS A 343 34.39 -0.31 9.68
C LYS A 343 33.32 0.09 8.67
N MET A 344 32.28 -0.73 8.52
CA MET A 344 31.07 -0.28 7.84
C MET A 344 30.58 0.98 8.54
N PRO A 345 30.16 2.02 7.81
CA PRO A 345 29.57 3.19 8.44
C PRO A 345 28.37 2.73 9.27
N GLU A 346 28.41 2.99 10.55
CA GLU A 346 27.25 2.87 11.43
C GLU A 346 26.23 3.86 10.90
N ILE A 347 25.10 3.35 10.35
CA ILE A 347 23.97 4.17 9.95
C ILE A 347 23.23 4.49 11.26
N PRO A 348 23.28 5.74 11.76
CA PRO A 348 22.56 6.09 12.97
C PRO A 348 21.07 6.00 12.72
N GLY A 349 20.32 5.26 13.53
CA GLY A 349 18.86 5.19 13.48
C GLY A 349 18.27 4.00 12.77
N LEU A 350 19.04 2.94 12.48
CA LEU A 350 18.48 1.69 11.99
C LEU A 350 17.62 1.05 13.08
N ARG A 351 16.37 0.71 12.74
CA ARG A 351 15.42 0.02 13.60
C ARG A 351 15.24 -1.42 13.14
N SER A 352 14.73 -2.28 13.99
CA SER A 352 14.26 -3.61 13.59
C SER A 352 12.76 -3.59 13.32
N LEU A 353 12.33 -4.42 12.37
CA LEU A 353 10.92 -4.67 12.08
C LEU A 353 10.57 -6.05 12.64
N GLU A 354 9.94 -6.06 13.83
CA GLU A 354 9.61 -7.28 14.55
C GLU A 354 8.19 -7.75 14.25
N LEU A 355 8.04 -9.05 13.99
CA LEU A 355 6.74 -9.68 13.79
C LEU A 355 6.05 -9.85 15.14
N ILE A 356 4.90 -9.18 15.34
CA ILE A 356 4.12 -9.25 16.56
C ILE A 356 2.84 -10.08 16.42
N GLY A 357 2.39 -10.33 15.20
CA GLY A 357 1.19 -11.12 14.96
C GLY A 357 1.08 -11.66 13.54
N ASP A 358 0.33 -12.73 13.38
CA ASP A 358 0.08 -13.42 12.13
C ASP A 358 -1.38 -13.89 12.06
N LEU A 359 -2.14 -13.40 11.07
CA LEU A 359 -3.54 -13.76 10.84
C LEU A 359 -3.61 -14.73 9.67
N ILE A 360 -3.80 -16.01 9.98
CA ILE A 360 -3.89 -17.09 9.00
C ILE A 360 -5.32 -17.63 8.95
N GLY A 361 -5.93 -17.60 7.78
CA GLY A 361 -7.31 -18.07 7.59
C GLY A 361 -7.73 -18.19 6.14
N HIS A 362 -7.10 -17.44 5.24
CA HIS A 362 -7.31 -17.57 3.80
C HIS A 362 -6.52 -18.75 3.22
N SER A 363 -7.07 -19.39 2.21
CA SER A 363 -6.42 -20.44 1.43
C SER A 363 -5.81 -19.92 0.12
N GLY A 364 -6.03 -18.66 -0.19
CA GLY A 364 -5.51 -17.97 -1.37
C GLY A 364 -4.87 -16.64 -0.99
N ALA A 365 -4.33 -15.95 -1.99
CA ALA A 365 -3.67 -14.66 -1.84
C ALA A 365 -4.59 -13.60 -1.22
N VAL A 366 -4.15 -12.95 -0.14
CA VAL A 366 -4.88 -11.81 0.45
C VAL A 366 -4.59 -10.57 -0.38
N GLN A 367 -5.63 -10.05 -1.06
CA GLN A 367 -5.49 -8.95 -2.02
C GLN A 367 -5.37 -7.59 -1.33
N MET A 368 -6.20 -7.35 -0.33
CA MET A 368 -6.13 -6.16 0.51
C MET A 368 -6.86 -6.38 1.84
N PHE A 369 -6.72 -5.42 2.72
CA PHE A 369 -7.43 -5.38 3.98
C PHE A 369 -7.92 -3.97 4.29
N LEU A 370 -8.91 -3.87 5.19
CA LEU A 370 -9.54 -2.64 5.63
C LEU A 370 -9.71 -2.67 7.15
N SER A 371 -9.20 -1.67 7.85
CA SER A 371 -9.28 -1.58 9.30
C SER A 371 -10.49 -0.76 9.75
N PHE A 372 -11.29 -1.32 10.64
CA PHE A 372 -12.42 -0.67 11.30
C PHE A 372 -12.11 -0.34 12.77
N LYS A 373 -10.86 -0.09 13.08
CA LYS A 373 -10.38 0.20 14.45
C LYS A 373 -10.83 -0.90 15.42
N GLU A 374 -11.58 -0.54 16.46
CA GLU A 374 -12.06 -1.49 17.48
C GLU A 374 -13.03 -2.56 16.96
N LYS A 375 -13.69 -2.34 15.81
CA LYS A 375 -14.64 -3.30 15.23
C LYS A 375 -13.97 -4.44 14.48
N GLY A 376 -12.68 -4.33 14.21
CA GLY A 376 -11.85 -5.37 13.62
C GLY A 376 -11.25 -5.02 12.27
N LEU A 377 -10.66 -6.03 11.67
CA LEU A 377 -10.03 -5.99 10.36
C LEU A 377 -10.83 -6.82 9.38
N VAL A 378 -11.01 -6.34 8.17
CA VAL A 378 -11.62 -7.09 7.06
C VAL A 378 -10.55 -7.40 6.02
N THR A 379 -10.50 -8.63 5.55
CA THR A 379 -9.58 -9.06 4.48
C THR A 379 -10.35 -9.66 3.32
N CYS A 380 -9.85 -9.53 2.11
CA CYS A 380 -10.38 -10.18 0.91
C CYS A 380 -9.28 -10.97 0.18
N SER A 381 -9.68 -12.02 -0.54
CA SER A 381 -8.72 -12.97 -1.09
C SER A 381 -9.14 -13.56 -2.43
N THR A 382 -8.17 -14.21 -3.08
CA THR A 382 -8.38 -15.02 -4.28
C THR A 382 -9.13 -16.32 -4.00
N ASP A 383 -9.36 -16.68 -2.73
CA ASP A 383 -10.20 -17.80 -2.34
C ASP A 383 -11.71 -17.48 -2.34
N HIS A 384 -12.09 -16.32 -2.87
CA HIS A 384 -13.45 -15.80 -3.01
C HIS A 384 -14.13 -15.43 -1.68
N LEU A 385 -13.36 -15.45 -0.59
CA LEU A 385 -13.87 -15.20 0.75
C LEU A 385 -13.45 -13.82 1.26
N LEU A 386 -14.26 -13.33 2.19
CA LEU A 386 -13.87 -12.25 3.08
C LEU A 386 -13.81 -12.80 4.51
N ILE A 387 -12.92 -12.25 5.31
CA ILE A 387 -12.81 -12.62 6.72
C ILE A 387 -12.83 -11.34 7.57
N ILE A 388 -13.73 -11.31 8.55
CA ILE A 388 -13.71 -10.30 9.61
C ILE A 388 -12.96 -10.87 10.80
N TRP A 389 -11.88 -10.19 11.16
CA TRP A 389 -11.03 -10.51 12.30
C TRP A 389 -11.39 -9.59 13.45
N LYS A 390 -12.21 -10.09 14.38
CA LYS A 390 -12.47 -9.43 15.66
C LYS A 390 -11.39 -9.91 16.62
N ASP A 391 -10.77 -9.03 17.37
CA ASP A 391 -9.66 -9.35 18.29
C ASP A 391 -8.50 -10.09 17.61
N GLY A 392 -8.18 -9.73 16.36
CA GLY A 392 -7.19 -10.41 15.52
C GLY A 392 -5.82 -10.49 16.19
N GLU A 393 -5.40 -9.46 16.90
CA GLU A 393 -4.14 -9.41 17.63
C GLU A 393 -4.12 -10.43 18.78
N LEU A 394 -5.16 -10.48 19.59
CA LEU A 394 -5.28 -11.45 20.69
C LEU A 394 -5.30 -12.89 20.15
N GLN A 395 -6.02 -13.14 19.07
CA GLN A 395 -6.09 -14.45 18.43
C GLN A 395 -4.73 -14.87 17.86
N SER A 396 -3.97 -13.94 17.28
CA SER A 396 -2.62 -14.18 16.79
C SER A 396 -1.66 -14.54 17.94
N GLN A 397 -1.69 -13.76 19.03
CA GLN A 397 -0.88 -14.04 20.22
C GLN A 397 -1.19 -15.42 20.82
N LEU A 398 -2.47 -15.77 20.94
CA LEU A 398 -2.89 -17.08 21.46
C LEU A 398 -2.41 -18.24 20.57
N ARG A 399 -2.43 -18.08 19.25
CA ARG A 399 -1.89 -19.09 18.33
C ARG A 399 -0.38 -19.23 18.46
N SER A 400 0.34 -18.11 18.51
CA SER A 400 1.80 -18.13 18.70
C SER A 400 2.18 -18.84 20.00
N LEU A 401 1.50 -18.52 21.10
CA LEU A 401 1.70 -19.20 22.39
C LEU A 401 1.42 -20.71 22.29
N ALA A 402 0.34 -21.11 21.64
CA ALA A 402 0.01 -22.53 21.45
C ALA A 402 1.05 -23.27 20.59
N VAL A 403 1.62 -22.61 19.57
CA VAL A 403 2.70 -23.18 18.76
C VAL A 403 3.97 -23.31 19.56
N PHE A 404 4.37 -22.29 20.33
CA PHE A 404 5.54 -22.37 21.22
C PHE A 404 5.41 -23.48 22.26
N GLN A 405 4.25 -23.61 22.90
CA GLN A 405 4.00 -24.69 23.85
C GLN A 405 4.17 -26.07 23.18
N LYS A 406 3.63 -26.29 22.00
CA LYS A 406 3.80 -27.55 21.26
C LYS A 406 5.25 -27.82 20.89
N LEU A 407 6.02 -26.79 20.50
CA LEU A 407 7.44 -26.94 20.17
C LEU A 407 8.26 -27.29 21.39
N GLU A 408 7.97 -26.70 22.56
CA GLU A 408 8.61 -27.04 23.83
C GLU A 408 8.27 -28.48 24.31
N GLU A 409 7.03 -28.91 24.13
CA GLU A 409 6.60 -30.28 24.41
C GLU A 409 7.34 -31.30 23.54
N ASN A 410 7.50 -31.00 22.23
CA ASN A 410 8.22 -31.86 21.27
C ASN A 410 9.72 -31.87 21.50
N GLN A 411 10.32 -30.85 22.10
CA GLN A 411 11.75 -30.84 22.45
C GLN A 411 12.07 -31.58 23.78
N LYS A 412 11.05 -31.93 24.55
CA LYS A 412 11.18 -32.70 25.82
C LYS A 412 10.98 -34.20 25.63
N LEU A 413 10.66 -34.62 24.41
CA LEU A 413 10.61 -36.03 23.97
C LEU A 413 11.90 -36.40 23.20
#